data_754cb238b6b9ddd4de56323dc9b15586
#
_entry.id   754cb238b6b9ddd4de56323dc9b15586
#
_cell.length_a   1.000
_cell.length_b   1.000
_cell.length_c   1.000
_cell.angle_alpha   90.00
_cell.angle_beta   90.00
_cell.angle_gamma   90.00
#
_symmetry.space_group_name_H-M   'P 1'
#
loop_
_entity.id
_entity.type
_entity.pdbx_description
1 polymer ?
#
loop_
_entity_poly.entity_id
_entity_poly.type
_entity_poly.pdbx_seq_one_letter_code
_entity_poly.pdbx_strand_id
1 'polypeptide(L)'
;MPLHKNERNLYFIRHGESESNVLTELAAGPNYDSPLTKLGERQAKALGERFKEEKIRFDFVFTSQLVRATKTAEIMLKHSNNNIVFTKKSEKLNELEIPRWRGEKRRKVLTAEVQASWGKNGKFYSPEDGESEYE
;
A
#
# COMPACT_ATOMS: atom_id res chain seq x y z
N MET A 1 -10.70 10.23 -23.78
CA MET A 1 -12.17 10.16 -23.88
C MET A 1 -12.76 11.18 -22.93
N PRO A 2 -13.64 12.09 -23.34
CA PRO A 2 -14.24 13.02 -22.40
C PRO A 2 -15.16 12.24 -21.46
N LEU A 3 -14.98 12.44 -20.16
CA LEU A 3 -15.86 11.87 -19.13
C LEU A 3 -17.26 12.47 -19.26
N HIS A 4 -18.29 11.64 -19.14
CA HIS A 4 -19.65 12.14 -18.94
C HIS A 4 -19.70 12.93 -17.61
N LYS A 5 -20.58 13.91 -17.53
CA LYS A 5 -20.66 14.89 -16.42
C LYS A 5 -20.72 14.28 -15.00
N ASN A 6 -20.98 12.98 -14.89
CA ASN A 6 -21.12 12.23 -13.64
C ASN A 6 -20.13 11.06 -13.48
N GLU A 7 -19.16 10.90 -14.38
CA GLU A 7 -18.16 9.84 -14.28
C GLU A 7 -16.98 10.26 -13.39
N ARG A 8 -16.48 9.30 -12.63
CA ARG A 8 -15.28 9.44 -11.79
C ARG A 8 -14.32 8.31 -12.12
N ASN A 9 -13.06 8.63 -12.31
CA ASN A 9 -12.00 7.64 -12.42
C ASN A 9 -11.31 7.47 -11.07
N LEU A 10 -11.28 6.26 -10.57
CA LEU A 10 -10.56 5.90 -9.35
C LEU A 10 -9.32 5.09 -9.73
N TYR A 11 -8.17 5.55 -9.26
CA TYR A 11 -6.89 4.88 -9.45
C TYR A 11 -6.42 4.32 -8.11
N PHE A 12 -6.36 3.00 -8.00
CA PHE A 12 -5.80 2.32 -6.84
C PHE A 12 -4.34 2.02 -7.12
N ILE A 13 -3.45 2.62 -6.33
CA ILE A 13 -2.02 2.53 -6.53
C ILE A 13 -1.39 1.88 -5.32
N ARG A 14 -0.73 0.73 -5.53
CA ARG A 14 0.10 0.11 -4.51
C ARG A 14 1.40 0.91 -4.38
N HIS A 15 1.91 1.03 -3.15
CA HIS A 15 3.23 1.63 -2.90
C HIS A 15 4.34 0.89 -3.65
N GLY A 16 5.44 1.59 -3.95
CA GLY A 16 6.66 0.99 -4.48
C GLY A 16 7.26 -0.03 -3.50
N GLU A 17 8.24 -0.81 -3.97
CA GLU A 17 8.92 -1.77 -3.12
C GLU A 17 9.46 -1.12 -1.84
N SER A 18 9.15 -1.70 -0.69
CA SER A 18 9.64 -1.27 0.63
C SER A 18 10.68 -2.24 1.18
N GLU A 19 11.44 -1.82 2.18
CA GLU A 19 12.43 -2.67 2.85
C GLU A 19 11.78 -3.95 3.40
N SER A 20 10.56 -3.91 3.88
CA SER A 20 9.83 -5.10 4.32
C SER A 20 9.49 -6.05 3.18
N ASN A 21 9.32 -5.57 1.96
CA ASN A 21 8.99 -6.43 0.82
C ASN A 21 10.17 -7.31 0.37
N VAL A 22 11.40 -6.90 0.61
CA VAL A 22 12.60 -7.69 0.28
C VAL A 22 12.93 -8.76 1.31
N LEU A 23 12.29 -8.71 2.48
CA LEU A 23 12.45 -9.69 3.56
C LEU A 23 11.47 -10.86 3.38
N THR A 24 11.57 -11.56 2.26
CA THR A 24 10.59 -12.59 1.84
C THR A 24 10.47 -13.79 2.78
N GLU A 25 11.49 -14.04 3.62
CA GLU A 25 11.44 -15.09 4.64
C GLU A 25 10.58 -14.75 5.85
N LEU A 26 10.29 -13.46 6.05
CA LEU A 26 9.50 -13.00 7.18
C LEU A 26 8.01 -12.95 6.82
N ALA A 27 7.17 -13.21 7.80
CA ALA A 27 5.72 -13.09 7.67
C ALA A 27 5.30 -11.61 7.60
N ALA A 28 5.94 -10.79 8.42
CA ALA A 28 5.87 -9.34 8.39
C ALA A 28 7.27 -8.78 8.65
N GLY A 29 7.58 -7.63 8.07
CA GLY A 29 8.83 -6.95 8.33
C GLY A 29 8.97 -6.57 9.81
N PRO A 30 10.20 -6.43 10.32
CA PRO A 30 10.44 -6.04 11.71
C PRO A 30 9.97 -4.62 12.01
N ASN A 31 9.84 -3.80 10.96
CA ASN A 31 9.32 -2.45 11.03
C ASN A 31 8.05 -2.34 10.19
N TYR A 32 6.92 -2.15 10.85
CA TYR A 32 5.63 -1.97 10.19
C TYR A 32 5.62 -0.79 9.21
N ASP A 33 6.21 0.33 9.61
CA ASP A 33 6.34 1.53 8.77
C ASP A 33 7.71 1.58 8.06
N SER A 34 8.03 0.54 7.29
CA SER A 34 9.27 0.47 6.53
C SER A 34 9.29 1.43 5.34
N PRO A 35 10.44 2.09 5.05
CA PRO A 35 10.58 3.00 3.93
C PRO A 35 10.64 2.26 2.58
N LEU A 36 10.56 3.02 1.49
CA LEU A 36 10.84 2.51 0.15
C LEU A 36 12.30 2.11 -0.02
N THR A 37 12.54 1.08 -0.81
CA THR A 37 13.87 0.82 -1.36
C THR A 37 14.17 1.78 -2.51
N LYS A 38 15.43 1.83 -2.95
CA LYS A 38 15.78 2.59 -4.17
C LYS A 38 15.04 2.09 -5.41
N LEU A 39 14.69 0.81 -5.46
CA LEU A 39 13.84 0.28 -6.53
C LEU A 39 12.42 0.83 -6.40
N GLY A 40 11.84 0.83 -5.19
CA GLY A 40 10.53 1.40 -4.95
C GLY A 40 10.42 2.87 -5.33
N GLU A 41 11.45 3.67 -5.06
CA GLU A 41 11.51 5.08 -5.50
C GLU A 41 11.52 5.20 -7.04
N ARG A 42 12.30 4.35 -7.72
CA ARG A 42 12.30 4.30 -9.20
C ARG A 42 10.96 3.87 -9.77
N GLN A 43 10.27 2.91 -9.14
CA GLN A 43 8.93 2.49 -9.54
C GLN A 43 7.92 3.64 -9.43
N ALA A 44 7.94 4.38 -8.32
CA ALA A 44 7.08 5.54 -8.12
C ALA A 44 7.35 6.66 -9.15
N LYS A 45 8.64 6.90 -9.46
CA LYS A 45 9.03 7.86 -10.50
C LYS A 45 8.51 7.45 -11.86
N ALA A 46 8.74 6.20 -12.28
CA ALA A 46 8.29 5.70 -13.58
C ALA A 46 6.77 5.79 -13.74
N LEU A 47 6.01 5.50 -12.66
CA LEU A 47 4.57 5.68 -12.66
C LEU A 47 4.16 7.14 -12.86
N GLY A 48 4.84 8.07 -12.20
CA GLY A 48 4.59 9.49 -12.38
C GLY A 48 4.87 9.97 -13.82
N GLU A 49 5.97 9.52 -14.41
CA GLU A 49 6.32 9.81 -15.81
C GLU A 49 5.25 9.27 -16.77
N ARG A 50 4.77 8.06 -16.54
CA ARG A 50 3.66 7.47 -17.32
C ARG A 50 2.38 8.29 -17.23
N PHE A 51 1.98 8.70 -16.02
CA PHE A 51 0.80 9.56 -15.86
C PHE A 51 0.94 10.91 -16.57
N LYS A 52 2.16 11.45 -16.62
CA LYS A 52 2.46 12.66 -17.41
C LYS A 52 2.28 12.42 -18.91
N GLU A 53 2.82 11.33 -19.44
CA GLU A 53 2.70 10.95 -20.86
C GLU A 53 1.24 10.72 -21.25
N GLU A 54 0.49 10.01 -20.42
CA GLU A 54 -0.94 9.72 -20.62
C GLU A 54 -1.85 10.93 -20.31
N LYS A 55 -1.27 12.06 -19.86
CA LYS A 55 -1.98 13.30 -19.48
C LYS A 55 -3.05 13.08 -18.40
N ILE A 56 -2.82 12.09 -17.53
CA ILE A 56 -3.72 11.81 -16.42
C ILE A 56 -3.56 12.90 -15.35
N ARG A 57 -4.69 13.43 -14.90
CA ARG A 57 -4.78 14.46 -13.87
C ARG A 57 -5.61 13.94 -12.71
N PHE A 58 -5.19 14.32 -11.51
CA PHE A 58 -5.88 13.98 -10.27
C PHE A 58 -6.44 15.24 -9.62
N ASP A 59 -7.69 15.19 -9.22
CA ASP A 59 -8.34 16.24 -8.42
C ASP A 59 -8.06 16.03 -6.93
N PHE A 60 -8.03 14.75 -6.51
CA PHE A 60 -7.84 14.33 -5.13
C PHE A 60 -6.85 13.18 -5.05
N VAL A 61 -6.03 13.18 -3.99
CA VAL A 61 -5.14 12.08 -3.65
C VAL A 61 -5.32 11.72 -2.19
N PHE A 62 -5.54 10.44 -1.94
CA PHE A 62 -5.61 9.88 -0.60
C PHE A 62 -4.49 8.87 -0.43
N THR A 63 -3.80 8.89 0.70
CA THR A 63 -2.77 7.92 1.04
C THR A 63 -3.01 7.34 2.41
N SER A 64 -2.46 6.15 2.68
CA SER A 64 -2.28 5.72 4.05
C SER A 64 -1.29 6.63 4.77
N GLN A 65 -1.19 6.50 6.09
CA GLN A 65 -0.21 7.25 6.89
C GLN A 65 1.20 6.67 6.77
N LEU A 66 1.33 5.42 6.28
CA LEU A 66 2.62 4.72 6.20
C LEU A 66 3.59 5.42 5.25
N VAL A 67 4.85 5.51 5.66
CA VAL A 67 5.89 6.26 4.94
C VAL A 67 6.06 5.77 3.49
N ARG A 68 5.98 4.46 3.25
CA ARG A 68 6.10 3.90 1.90
C ARG A 68 4.99 4.37 0.95
N ALA A 69 3.76 4.51 1.44
CA ALA A 69 2.63 4.97 0.64
C ALA A 69 2.70 6.48 0.38
N THR A 70 2.97 7.26 1.42
CA THR A 70 3.10 8.72 1.29
C THR A 70 4.27 9.08 0.38
N LYS A 71 5.40 8.39 0.51
CA LYS A 71 6.58 8.64 -0.33
C LYS A 71 6.35 8.25 -1.79
N THR A 72 5.63 7.14 -2.03
CA THR A 72 5.22 6.76 -3.39
C THR A 72 4.38 7.86 -4.03
N ALA A 73 3.38 8.37 -3.32
CA ALA A 73 2.53 9.45 -3.83
C ALA A 73 3.33 10.75 -4.09
N GLU A 74 4.20 11.16 -3.18
CA GLU A 74 5.04 12.35 -3.35
C GLU A 74 5.91 12.26 -4.61
N ILE A 75 6.62 11.15 -4.79
CA ILE A 75 7.50 10.95 -5.96
C ILE A 75 6.68 10.90 -7.25
N MET A 76 5.61 10.12 -7.26
CA MET A 76 4.71 9.98 -8.41
C MET A 76 4.14 11.36 -8.83
N LEU A 77 3.61 12.12 -7.89
CA LEU A 77 3.02 13.43 -8.16
C LEU A 77 4.04 14.43 -8.68
N LYS A 78 5.23 14.47 -8.09
CA LYS A 78 6.34 15.31 -8.55
C LYS A 78 6.68 15.06 -10.02
N HIS A 79 6.64 13.79 -10.46
CA HIS A 79 7.01 13.41 -11.82
C HIS A 79 5.84 13.39 -12.82
N SER A 80 4.61 13.50 -12.35
CA SER A 80 3.40 13.49 -13.20
C SER A 80 2.91 14.88 -13.65
N ASN A 81 3.57 15.96 -13.23
CA ASN A 81 3.11 17.35 -13.46
C ASN A 81 1.68 17.58 -12.96
N ASN A 82 1.29 16.93 -11.87
CA ASN A 82 0.00 17.15 -11.24
C ASN A 82 0.13 18.25 -10.17
N ASN A 83 -0.55 19.35 -10.38
CA ASN A 83 -0.74 20.39 -9.36
C ASN A 83 -1.99 20.02 -8.55
N ILE A 84 -1.83 19.16 -7.55
CA ILE A 84 -2.95 18.69 -6.74
C ILE A 84 -3.30 19.69 -5.67
N VAL A 85 -4.57 20.06 -5.65
CA VAL A 85 -5.12 21.01 -4.67
C VAL A 85 -5.40 20.32 -3.33
N PHE A 86 -5.65 19.01 -3.34
CA PHE A 86 -6.04 18.26 -2.14
C PHE A 86 -5.35 16.91 -2.02
N THR A 87 -4.57 16.76 -0.96
CA THR A 87 -3.97 15.47 -0.57
C THR A 87 -4.32 15.20 0.90
N LYS A 88 -4.83 14.02 1.20
CA LYS A 88 -5.18 13.60 2.56
C LYS A 88 -4.56 12.26 2.93
N LYS A 89 -3.94 12.20 4.11
CA LYS A 89 -3.53 10.94 4.75
C LYS A 89 -4.67 10.40 5.60
N SER A 90 -4.89 9.08 5.54
CA SER A 90 -5.93 8.43 6.34
C SER A 90 -5.40 7.12 6.94
N GLU A 91 -5.60 6.93 8.23
CA GLU A 91 -5.30 5.67 8.91
C GLU A 91 -6.16 4.51 8.40
N LYS A 92 -7.37 4.80 7.93
CA LYS A 92 -8.27 3.80 7.34
C LYS A 92 -7.73 3.14 6.07
N LEU A 93 -6.66 3.70 5.49
CA LEU A 93 -5.95 3.15 4.33
C LEU A 93 -4.65 2.45 4.75
N ASN A 94 -4.37 2.34 6.03
CA ASN A 94 -3.20 1.61 6.50
C ASN A 94 -3.38 0.11 6.23
N GLU A 95 -2.25 -0.56 5.97
CA GLU A 95 -2.24 -2.00 5.88
C GLU A 95 -2.59 -2.62 7.23
N LEU A 96 -3.26 -3.77 7.20
CA LEU A 96 -3.55 -4.57 8.39
C LEU A 96 -2.26 -4.94 9.10
N GLU A 97 -2.30 -4.86 10.41
CA GLU A 97 -1.16 -5.19 11.25
C GLU A 97 -1.43 -6.42 12.11
N ILE A 98 -0.43 -7.30 12.17
CA ILE A 98 -0.40 -8.42 13.10
C ILE A 98 0.92 -8.31 13.88
N PRO A 99 0.94 -7.60 15.02
CA PRO A 99 2.15 -7.26 15.75
C PRO A 99 3.04 -8.45 16.07
N ARG A 100 2.46 -9.59 16.47
CA ARG A 100 3.19 -10.81 16.81
C ARG A 100 3.90 -11.47 15.62
N TRP A 101 3.60 -11.04 14.37
CA TRP A 101 4.28 -11.54 13.17
C TRP A 101 5.48 -10.71 12.77
N ARG A 102 5.69 -9.56 13.42
CA ARG A 102 6.83 -8.68 13.12
C ARG A 102 8.15 -9.38 13.35
N GLY A 103 8.98 -9.42 12.31
CA GLY A 103 10.30 -10.07 12.36
C GLY A 103 10.27 -11.59 12.48
N GLU A 104 9.09 -12.20 12.54
CA GLU A 104 8.97 -13.66 12.64
C GLU A 104 9.08 -14.33 11.26
N LYS A 105 9.72 -15.50 11.24
CA LYS A 105 9.83 -16.29 10.00
C LYS A 105 8.47 -16.77 9.54
N ARG A 106 8.19 -16.61 8.26
CA ARG A 106 6.92 -17.00 7.63
C ARG A 106 6.51 -18.44 7.96
N ARG A 107 7.46 -19.38 7.91
CA ARG A 107 7.22 -20.80 8.27
C ARG A 107 6.77 -21.03 9.72
N LYS A 108 7.11 -20.13 10.62
CA LYS A 108 6.76 -20.22 12.05
C LYS A 108 5.32 -19.77 12.31
N VAL A 109 4.85 -18.76 11.58
CA VAL A 109 3.54 -18.16 11.83
C VAL A 109 2.45 -18.60 10.85
N LEU A 110 2.81 -18.93 9.60
CA LEU A 110 1.87 -19.46 8.61
C LEU A 110 1.79 -20.99 8.70
N THR A 111 1.39 -21.49 9.85
CA THR A 111 1.15 -22.93 10.06
C THR A 111 -0.05 -23.41 9.25
N ALA A 112 -0.18 -24.75 9.10
CA ALA A 112 -1.33 -25.34 8.43
C ALA A 112 -2.66 -24.95 9.08
N GLU A 113 -2.67 -24.80 10.41
CA GLU A 113 -3.85 -24.36 11.18
C GLU A 113 -4.23 -22.91 10.86
N VAL A 114 -3.24 -22.00 10.82
CA VAL A 114 -3.45 -20.60 10.47
C VAL A 114 -3.98 -20.51 9.03
N GLN A 115 -3.39 -21.23 8.09
CA GLN A 115 -3.83 -21.23 6.69
C GLN A 115 -5.25 -21.81 6.53
N ALA A 116 -5.58 -22.88 7.24
CA ALA A 116 -6.91 -23.46 7.25
C ALA A 116 -7.96 -22.52 7.88
N SER A 117 -7.58 -21.83 8.96
CA SER A 117 -8.43 -20.81 9.60
C SER A 117 -8.69 -19.63 8.68
N TRP A 118 -7.65 -19.16 7.98
CA TRP A 118 -7.78 -18.10 6.97
C TRP A 118 -8.69 -18.53 5.83
N GLY A 119 -8.52 -19.75 5.31
CA GLY A 119 -9.39 -20.31 4.27
C GLY A 119 -10.86 -20.42 4.68
N LYS A 120 -11.12 -20.71 5.99
CA LYS A 120 -12.49 -20.80 6.56
C LYS A 120 -13.13 -19.44 6.80
N ASN A 121 -12.38 -18.51 7.39
CA ASN A 121 -12.88 -17.22 7.87
C ASN A 121 -12.65 -16.09 6.86
N GLY A 122 -11.71 -16.31 5.92
CA GLY A 122 -11.39 -15.33 4.87
C GLY A 122 -11.06 -13.97 5.46
N LYS A 123 -11.71 -12.97 4.94
CA LYS A 123 -11.57 -11.58 5.34
C LYS A 123 -11.96 -11.24 6.78
N PHE A 124 -12.69 -12.14 7.46
CA PHE A 124 -13.03 -11.99 8.87
C PHE A 124 -12.03 -12.67 9.81
N TYR A 125 -10.97 -13.28 9.26
CA TYR A 125 -9.92 -13.82 10.09
C TYR A 125 -9.15 -12.68 10.76
N SER A 126 -9.22 -12.65 12.09
CA SER A 126 -8.42 -11.78 12.94
C SER A 126 -7.61 -12.66 13.89
N PRO A 127 -6.29 -12.66 13.83
CA PRO A 127 -5.49 -13.30 14.86
C PRO A 127 -5.66 -12.55 16.18
N GLU A 128 -5.29 -13.18 17.28
CA GLU A 128 -5.57 -12.73 18.64
C GLU A 128 -5.17 -11.27 18.93
N ASP A 129 -4.12 -10.78 18.29
CA ASP A 129 -3.61 -9.41 18.44
C ASP A 129 -3.57 -8.63 17.11
N GLY A 130 -4.27 -9.11 16.09
CA GLY A 130 -4.28 -8.52 14.76
C GLY A 130 -5.63 -7.91 14.38
N GLU A 131 -5.64 -7.23 13.26
CA GLU A 131 -6.80 -6.61 12.66
C GLU A 131 -7.41 -7.52 11.59
N SER A 132 -8.74 -7.54 11.46
CA SER A 132 -9.42 -8.13 10.31
C SER A 132 -9.59 -7.10 9.19
N GLU A 133 -9.91 -7.55 7.98
CA GLU A 133 -10.19 -6.64 6.86
C GLU A 133 -11.44 -5.75 7.07
N TYR A 134 -12.20 -6.00 8.14
CA TYR A 134 -13.48 -5.33 8.41
C TYR A 134 -13.56 -4.65 9.77
N GLU A 135 -12.46 -4.52 10.49
CA GLU A 135 -12.37 -3.72 11.71
C GLU A 135 -12.04 -2.26 11.46
#